data_2b22baf56fa9a6d1cb546341f11b005a
#
_entry.id   2b22baf56fa9a6d1cb546341f11b005a
#
_cell.length_a   1.000
_cell.length_b   1.000
_cell.length_c   1.000
_cell.angle_alpha   90.00
_cell.angle_beta   90.00
_cell.angle_gamma   90.00
#
_symmetry.space_group_name_H-M   'P 1'
#
loop_
_entity.id
_entity.type
_entity.pdbx_description
1 polymer ?
#
loop_
_entity_poly.entity_id
_entity_poly.type
_entity_poly.pdbx_seq_one_letter_code
_entity_poly.pdbx_strand_id
1 'polypeptide(L)' 'MDKELNLMVNAIIEEMGRMEERINRRFDKVEQRFDKMEQRLESMQHEINACKLEAGTVDLLIKKIDQLEKRIEELERKTA' A
#
# COMPACT_ATOMS: atom_id res chain seq x y z
N MET A 1 30.21 39.09 34.11
CA MET A 1 29.68 39.06 32.72
C MET A 1 29.95 37.75 32.02
N ASP A 2 31.16 37.27 32.03
CA ASP A 2 31.53 36.05 31.29
C ASP A 2 30.82 34.80 31.81
N LYS A 3 30.58 34.68 33.12
CA LYS A 3 29.86 33.57 33.70
C LYS A 3 28.37 33.57 33.30
N GLU A 4 27.73 34.71 33.26
CA GLU A 4 26.33 34.84 32.86
C GLU A 4 26.17 34.54 31.39
N LEU A 5 27.05 35.03 30.53
CA LEU A 5 27.09 34.73 29.12
C LEU A 5 27.30 33.24 28.86
N ASN A 6 28.23 32.61 29.57
CA ASN A 6 28.51 31.19 29.46
C ASN A 6 27.32 30.35 29.88
N LEU A 7 26.64 30.75 30.98
CA LEU A 7 25.40 30.08 31.41
C LEU A 7 24.29 30.17 30.36
N MET A 8 24.12 31.35 29.79
CA MET A 8 23.14 31.58 28.73
C MET A 8 23.45 30.76 27.46
N VAL A 9 24.70 30.74 27.03
CA VAL A 9 25.14 29.99 25.87
C VAL A 9 24.95 28.49 26.12
N ASN A 10 25.31 28.00 27.29
CA ASN A 10 25.12 26.60 27.65
C ASN A 10 23.64 26.22 27.68
N ALA A 11 22.78 27.07 28.20
CA ALA A 11 21.34 26.86 28.21
C ALA A 11 20.76 26.81 26.79
N ILE A 12 21.23 27.65 25.91
CA ILE A 12 20.85 27.62 24.49
C ILE A 12 21.30 26.32 23.81
N ILE A 13 22.53 25.92 24.03
CA ILE A 13 23.08 24.67 23.49
C ILE A 13 22.28 23.46 23.96
N GLU A 14 21.96 23.41 25.25
CA GLU A 14 21.14 22.33 25.83
C GLU A 14 19.73 22.30 25.21
N GLU A 15 19.11 23.46 25.04
CA GLU A 15 17.79 23.56 24.42
C GLU A 15 17.81 23.14 22.95
N MET A 16 18.86 23.54 22.23
CA MET A 16 19.07 23.09 20.84
C MET A 16 19.22 21.57 20.75
N GLY A 17 19.95 20.97 21.69
CA GLY A 17 20.07 19.52 21.78
C GLY A 17 18.73 18.83 22.01
N ARG A 18 17.90 19.37 22.89
CA ARG A 18 16.55 18.85 23.15
C ARG A 18 15.62 19.00 21.93
N MET A 19 15.74 20.12 21.24
CA MET A 19 15.00 20.36 19.99
C MET A 19 15.41 19.35 18.90
N GLU A 20 16.70 19.12 18.75
CA GLU A 20 17.23 18.14 17.81
C GLU A 20 16.71 16.74 18.10
N GLU A 21 16.72 16.31 19.35
CA GLU A 21 16.15 15.02 19.75
C GLU A 21 14.65 14.92 19.42
N ARG A 22 13.90 15.98 19.70
CA ARG A 22 12.46 16.01 19.36
C ARG A 22 12.22 15.90 17.86
N ILE A 23 13.01 16.62 17.07
CA ILE A 23 12.94 16.56 15.61
C ILE A 23 13.26 15.16 15.11
N ASN A 24 14.35 14.55 15.61
CA ASN A 24 14.75 13.20 15.24
C ASN A 24 13.68 12.17 15.57
N ARG A 25 13.04 12.28 16.74
CA ARG A 25 11.91 11.40 17.11
C ARG A 25 10.72 11.55 16.17
N ARG A 26 10.44 12.79 15.73
CA ARG A 26 9.38 13.05 14.76
C ARG A 26 9.69 12.43 13.39
N PHE A 27 10.92 12.55 12.95
CA PHE A 27 11.37 11.92 11.71
C PHE A 27 11.26 10.40 11.78
N ASP A 28 11.66 9.79 12.89
CA ASP A 28 11.53 8.35 13.10
C ASP A 28 10.07 7.90 13.03
N LYS A 29 9.17 8.66 13.63
CA LYS A 29 7.73 8.38 13.56
C LYS A 29 7.19 8.51 12.14
N VAL A 30 7.63 9.50 11.40
CA VAL A 30 7.26 9.69 10.00
C VAL A 30 7.75 8.53 9.15
N GLU A 31 9.00 8.09 9.32
CA GLU A 31 9.54 6.92 8.64
C GLU A 31 8.72 5.66 8.92
N GLN A 32 8.37 5.42 10.18
CA GLN A 32 7.52 4.29 10.55
C GLN A 32 6.15 4.35 9.87
N ARG A 33 5.58 5.54 9.75
CA ARG A 33 4.30 5.74 9.05
C ARG A 33 4.43 5.46 7.56
N PHE A 34 5.52 5.90 6.94
CA PHE A 34 5.81 5.60 5.53
C PHE A 34 5.98 4.11 5.30
N ASP A 35 6.72 3.41 6.17
CA ASP A 35 6.88 1.96 6.08
C ASP A 35 5.54 1.23 6.14
N LYS A 36 4.66 1.65 7.04
CA LYS A 36 3.30 1.10 7.14
C LYS A 36 2.46 1.39 5.90
N MET A 37 2.60 2.58 5.33
CA MET A 37 1.94 2.95 4.07
C MET A 37 2.42 2.08 2.92
N GLU A 38 3.71 1.85 2.81
CA GLU A 38 4.29 0.97 1.79
C GLU A 38 3.74 -0.45 1.90
N GLN A 39 3.68 -1.00 3.11
CA GLN A 39 3.10 -2.32 3.36
C GLN A 39 1.63 -2.40 2.95
N ARG A 40 0.85 -1.35 3.24
CA ARG A 40 -0.55 -1.26 2.83
C ARG A 40 -0.69 -1.19 1.31
N LEU A 41 0.17 -0.43 0.64
CA LEU A 41 0.18 -0.33 -0.81
C LEU A 41 0.51 -1.67 -1.47
N GLU A 42 1.47 -2.41 -0.93
CA GLU A 42 1.80 -3.76 -1.39
C GLU A 42 0.61 -4.70 -1.22
N SER A 43 -0.04 -4.68 -0.05
CA SER A 43 -1.23 -5.48 0.19
C SER A 43 -2.36 -5.14 -0.77
N MET A 44 -2.59 -3.86 -1.02
CA MET A 44 -3.59 -3.40 -1.99
C MET A 44 -3.25 -3.85 -3.41
N GLN A 45 -1.98 -3.82 -3.79
CA GLN A 45 -1.53 -4.29 -5.10
C GLN A 45 -1.80 -5.80 -5.27
N HIS A 46 -1.55 -6.60 -4.23
CA HIS A 46 -1.86 -8.02 -4.22
C HIS A 46 -3.37 -8.28 -4.35
N GLU A 47 -4.19 -7.51 -3.65
CA GLU A 47 -5.65 -7.61 -3.76
C GLU A 47 -6.14 -7.25 -5.16
N ILE A 48 -5.61 -6.20 -5.76
CA ILE A 48 -5.93 -5.80 -7.14
C ILE A 48 -5.55 -6.90 -8.11
N ASN A 49 -4.37 -7.50 -7.97
CA ASN A 49 -3.93 -8.60 -8.81
C ASN A 49 -4.82 -9.83 -8.68
N ALA A 50 -5.24 -10.16 -7.46
CA ALA A 50 -6.18 -11.25 -7.22
C ALA A 50 -7.53 -10.98 -7.88
N CYS A 51 -8.06 -9.77 -7.77
CA CYS A 51 -9.30 -9.36 -8.43
C CYS A 51 -9.21 -9.48 -9.95
N LYS A 52 -8.09 -9.10 -10.54
CA LYS A 52 -7.85 -9.22 -11.99
C LYS A 52 -7.82 -10.68 -12.44
N LEU A 53 -7.20 -11.55 -11.66
CA LEU A 53 -7.18 -12.99 -11.93
C LEU A 53 -8.58 -13.60 -11.86
N GLU A 54 -9.37 -13.25 -10.86
CA GLU A 54 -10.75 -13.70 -10.71
C GLU A 54 -11.63 -13.23 -11.89
N ALA A 55 -11.50 -11.96 -12.28
CA ALA A 55 -12.21 -11.41 -13.44
C ALA A 55 -11.84 -12.15 -14.72
N GLY A 56 -10.56 -12.47 -14.93
CA GLY A 56 -10.08 -13.24 -16.07
C GLY A 56 -10.66 -14.66 -16.07
N THR A 57 -10.76 -15.28 -14.91
CA THR A 57 -11.36 -16.61 -14.75
C THR A 57 -12.86 -16.60 -15.09
N VAL A 58 -13.59 -15.60 -14.64
CA VAL A 58 -15.02 -15.42 -14.96
C VAL A 58 -15.21 -15.26 -16.47
N ASP A 59 -14.40 -14.44 -17.13
CA ASP A 59 -14.46 -14.25 -18.58
C ASP A 59 -14.23 -15.54 -19.34
N LEU A 60 -13.27 -16.36 -18.92
CA LEU A 60 -13.03 -17.68 -19.50
C LEU A 60 -14.21 -18.63 -19.33
N LEU A 61 -14.85 -18.62 -18.18
CA LEU A 61 -16.03 -19.42 -17.90
C LEU A 61 -17.21 -19.00 -18.79
N ILE A 62 -17.42 -17.71 -18.97
CA ILE A 62 -18.47 -17.17 -19.86
C ILE A 62 -18.24 -17.65 -21.30
N LYS A 63 -17.01 -17.58 -21.79
CA LYS A 63 -16.66 -18.07 -23.13
C LYS A 63 -16.94 -19.57 -23.28
N LYS A 64 -16.64 -20.38 -22.29
CA LYS A 64 -16.92 -21.81 -22.30
C LYS A 64 -18.41 -22.09 -22.31
N ILE A 65 -19.20 -21.34 -21.56
CA ILE A 65 -20.65 -21.46 -21.55
C ILE A 65 -21.23 -21.16 -22.94
N ASP A 66 -20.78 -20.08 -23.58
CA ASP A 66 -21.19 -19.71 -24.94
C ASP A 66 -20.87 -20.82 -25.97
N GLN A 67 -19.69 -21.41 -25.87
CA GLN A 67 -19.30 -22.54 -26.72
C GLN A 67 -20.20 -23.77 -26.52
N LEU A 68 -20.53 -24.05 -25.27
CA LEU A 68 -21.42 -25.19 -24.95
C LEU A 68 -22.84 -24.95 -25.45
N GLU A 69 -23.36 -23.72 -25.32
CA GLU A 69 -24.68 -23.35 -25.86
C GLU A 69 -24.74 -23.55 -27.38
N LYS A 70 -23.72 -23.14 -28.11
CA LYS A 70 -23.62 -23.35 -29.55
C LYS A 70 -23.60 -24.84 -29.93
N ARG A 71 -22.88 -25.67 -29.16
CA ARG A 71 -22.86 -27.12 -29.38
C ARG A 71 -24.23 -27.76 -29.15
N ILE A 72 -24.93 -27.32 -28.14
CA ILE A 72 -26.29 -27.76 -27.81
C ILE A 72 -27.24 -27.40 -28.95
N GLU A 73 -27.20 -26.16 -29.46
CA GLU A 73 -27.98 -25.72 -30.60
C GLU A 73 -27.71 -26.57 -31.87
N GLU A 74 -26.45 -26.87 -32.16
CA GLU A 74 -26.07 -27.71 -33.28
C GLU A 74 -26.59 -29.14 -33.14
N LEU A 75 -26.53 -29.70 -31.95
CA LEU A 75 -27.07 -31.02 -31.65
C LEU A 75 -28.59 -31.07 -31.78
N GLU A 76 -29.28 -30.05 -31.31
CA GLU A 76 -30.73 -29.92 -31.44
C GLU A 76 -31.17 -29.86 -32.91
N ARG A 77 -30.42 -29.16 -33.75
CA ARG A 77 -30.69 -29.09 -35.21
C ARG A 77 -30.49 -30.44 -35.88
N LYS A 78 -29.48 -31.20 -35.46
CA LYS A 78 -29.19 -32.53 -36.02
C LYS A 78 -30.21 -33.60 -35.64
N THR A 79 -30.84 -33.43 -34.47
CA THR A 79 -31.82 -34.40 -33.96
C THR A 79 -33.26 -34.03 -34.33
N ALA A 80 -33.46 -32.83 -34.79
CA ALA A 80 -34.75 -32.43 -35.33
C ALA A 80 -34.88 -32.79 -36.80
#